data_7d30c4ccf604b4d2736e3696413a07cb
#
_entry.id   7d30c4ccf604b4d2736e3696413a07cb
#
_cell.length_a   1.000
_cell.length_b   1.000
_cell.length_c   1.000
_cell.angle_alpha   90.00
_cell.angle_beta   90.00
_cell.angle_gamma   90.00
#
_symmetry.space_group_name_H-M   'P 1'
#
loop_
_entity.id
_entity.type
_entity.pdbx_description
1 polymer ?
#
loop_
_entity_poly.entity_id
_entity_poly.type
_entity_poly.pdbx_seq_one_letter_code
_entity_poly.pdbx_strand_id
1 'polypeptide(L)'
;GVSQRFAEAVELLEALGAEVVEVSCPHFEYALGAYYLILPSEASSNLARFDGMRYGLRVGDDGSRSVEEVMSLTRNAGFGAEVKRRIMIGTYALSSGYYDAYYGQAQKVRTLITRDFAAAFEQADVLISPTAPTTAFKIGEKVDDPIAMYLNDIATIPVNLAGNAAMSLPIGLAPEDGLPVGLQIMAPPMADDRLYLVGGAIEAALSDR
;
A
#
# COMPACT_ATOMS: atom_id res chain seq x y z
N GLY A 1 -18.49 4.34 11.50
CA GLY A 1 -18.28 2.89 11.53
C GLY A 1 -16.84 2.53 11.76
N VAL A 2 -15.94 2.90 10.86
CA VAL A 2 -14.51 2.53 10.97
C VAL A 2 -13.92 3.02 12.30
N SER A 3 -14.10 4.29 12.65
CA SER A 3 -13.57 4.85 13.92
C SER A 3 -14.18 4.14 15.16
N GLN A 4 -15.46 3.78 15.10
CA GLN A 4 -16.11 3.07 16.20
C GLN A 4 -15.51 1.68 16.37
N ARG A 5 -15.39 0.90 15.28
CA ARG A 5 -14.81 -0.45 15.33
C ARG A 5 -13.35 -0.43 15.76
N PHE A 6 -12.60 0.60 15.35
CA PHE A 6 -11.23 0.78 15.81
C PHE A 6 -11.17 1.05 17.32
N ALA A 7 -12.03 1.93 17.86
CA ALA A 7 -12.09 2.19 19.30
C ALA A 7 -12.45 0.90 20.10
N GLU A 8 -13.44 0.14 19.64
CA GLU A 8 -13.81 -1.15 20.23
C GLU A 8 -12.66 -2.19 20.19
N ALA A 9 -11.82 -2.15 19.14
CA ALA A 9 -10.64 -3.01 19.05
C ALA A 9 -9.53 -2.58 20.03
N VAL A 10 -9.37 -1.27 20.27
CA VAL A 10 -8.46 -0.73 21.30
C VAL A 10 -8.91 -1.20 22.68
N GLU A 11 -10.20 -1.02 23.04
CA GLU A 11 -10.76 -1.52 24.30
C GLU A 11 -10.58 -3.04 24.48
N LEU A 12 -10.73 -3.81 23.39
CA LEU A 12 -10.50 -5.25 23.41
C LEU A 12 -9.05 -5.60 23.74
N LEU A 13 -8.09 -4.90 23.12
CA LEU A 13 -6.66 -5.10 23.38
C LEU A 13 -6.31 -4.78 24.83
N GLU A 14 -6.84 -3.69 25.39
CA GLU A 14 -6.67 -3.34 26.81
C GLU A 14 -7.27 -4.43 27.73
N ALA A 15 -8.44 -4.95 27.39
CA ALA A 15 -9.08 -6.04 28.14
C ALA A 15 -8.27 -7.36 28.06
N LEU A 16 -7.51 -7.57 27.00
CA LEU A 16 -6.58 -8.68 26.86
C LEU A 16 -5.24 -8.46 27.57
N GLY A 17 -5.05 -7.29 28.19
CA GLY A 17 -3.86 -6.94 28.99
C GLY A 17 -2.78 -6.18 28.23
N ALA A 18 -3.08 -5.67 27.04
CA ALA A 18 -2.16 -4.78 26.33
C ALA A 18 -2.14 -3.39 26.96
N GLU A 19 -0.96 -2.77 27.03
CA GLU A 19 -0.81 -1.34 27.30
C GLU A 19 -0.88 -0.58 25.98
N VAL A 20 -1.87 0.31 25.84
CA VAL A 20 -2.05 1.12 24.63
C VAL A 20 -1.46 2.51 24.84
N VAL A 21 -0.54 2.90 23.96
CA VAL A 21 0.13 4.19 23.98
C VAL A 21 -0.05 4.90 22.63
N GLU A 22 -0.20 6.22 22.66
CA GLU A 22 -0.25 7.01 21.44
C GLU A 22 1.16 7.36 20.97
N VAL A 23 1.47 7.12 19.71
CA VAL A 23 2.75 7.44 19.08
C VAL A 23 2.57 8.44 17.95
N SER A 24 3.62 9.21 17.64
CA SER A 24 3.59 10.21 16.56
C SER A 24 4.47 9.77 15.39
N CYS A 25 3.92 9.83 14.18
CA CYS A 25 4.60 9.57 12.93
C CYS A 25 4.44 10.77 11.97
N PRO A 26 5.11 11.89 12.22
CA PRO A 26 4.84 13.17 11.56
C PRO A 26 5.06 13.17 10.04
N HIS A 27 5.91 12.27 9.52
CA HIS A 27 6.18 12.22 8.08
C HIS A 27 5.21 11.35 7.29
N PHE A 28 4.23 10.71 7.93
CA PHE A 28 3.22 9.91 7.25
C PHE A 28 2.33 10.75 6.31
N GLU A 29 2.17 12.05 6.59
CA GLU A 29 1.45 12.98 5.71
C GLU A 29 2.04 13.06 4.29
N TYR A 30 3.34 12.78 4.12
CA TYR A 30 4.03 12.80 2.82
C TYR A 30 4.02 11.44 2.11
N ALA A 31 3.52 10.38 2.75
CA ALA A 31 3.63 9.01 2.27
C ALA A 31 2.95 8.81 0.92
N LEU A 32 1.74 9.38 0.74
CA LEU A 32 1.00 9.27 -0.52
C LEU A 32 1.80 9.85 -1.69
N GLY A 33 2.37 11.06 -1.54
CA GLY A 33 3.20 11.70 -2.56
C GLY A 33 4.47 10.91 -2.86
N ALA A 34 5.16 10.42 -1.83
CA ALA A 34 6.36 9.61 -1.99
C ALA A 34 6.08 8.30 -2.71
N TYR A 35 4.98 7.62 -2.37
CA TYR A 35 4.53 6.39 -3.02
C TYR A 35 4.30 6.59 -4.52
N TYR A 36 3.59 7.68 -4.91
CA TYR A 36 3.28 7.95 -6.31
C TYR A 36 4.50 8.34 -7.16
N LEU A 37 5.62 8.69 -6.53
CA LEU A 37 6.88 8.90 -7.22
C LEU A 37 7.74 7.61 -7.26
N ILE A 38 7.77 6.86 -6.17
CA ILE A 38 8.61 5.65 -6.05
C ILE A 38 8.02 4.49 -6.85
N LEU A 39 6.76 4.12 -6.56
CA LEU A 39 6.17 2.93 -7.18
C LEU A 39 6.11 3.01 -8.71
N PRO A 40 5.60 4.09 -9.34
CA PRO A 40 5.60 4.18 -10.79
C PRO A 40 7.01 4.15 -11.39
N SER A 41 7.99 4.77 -10.74
CA SER A 41 9.39 4.75 -11.17
C SER A 41 9.96 3.34 -11.19
N GLU A 42 9.80 2.60 -10.09
CA GLU A 42 10.25 1.22 -9.99
C GLU A 42 9.45 0.29 -10.92
N ALA A 43 8.14 0.47 -11.04
CA ALA A 43 7.29 -0.28 -11.96
C ALA A 43 7.70 -0.05 -13.42
N SER A 44 7.96 1.19 -13.83
CA SER A 44 8.45 1.51 -15.16
C SER A 44 9.75 0.76 -15.49
N SER A 45 10.72 0.79 -14.58
CA SER A 45 11.99 0.08 -14.72
C SER A 45 11.81 -1.44 -14.74
N ASN A 46 11.06 -1.99 -13.79
CA ASN A 46 10.87 -3.44 -13.67
C ASN A 46 10.06 -4.03 -14.83
N LEU A 47 9.02 -3.34 -15.28
CA LEU A 47 8.16 -3.82 -16.37
C LEU A 47 8.79 -3.62 -17.77
N ALA A 48 9.92 -2.93 -17.89
CA ALA A 48 10.67 -2.83 -19.13
C ALA A 48 11.11 -4.19 -19.68
N ARG A 49 11.29 -5.21 -18.81
CA ARG A 49 11.67 -6.58 -19.21
C ARG A 49 10.61 -7.34 -19.97
N PHE A 50 9.34 -6.96 -19.87
CA PHE A 50 8.23 -7.64 -20.52
C PHE A 50 7.99 -7.05 -21.92
N ASP A 51 8.72 -7.60 -22.90
CA ASP A 51 8.74 -7.15 -24.29
C ASP A 51 8.07 -8.13 -25.27
N GLY A 52 7.74 -9.36 -24.80
CA GLY A 52 7.15 -10.43 -25.60
C GLY A 52 8.14 -11.18 -26.51
N MET A 53 9.46 -10.92 -26.37
CA MET A 53 10.46 -11.55 -27.25
C MET A 53 10.84 -12.97 -26.84
N ARG A 54 10.92 -13.24 -25.54
CA ARG A 54 11.40 -14.53 -25.02
C ARG A 54 10.31 -15.39 -24.40
N TYR A 55 9.27 -14.76 -23.81
CA TYR A 55 8.19 -15.46 -23.13
C TYR A 55 6.95 -14.55 -23.01
N GLY A 56 5.83 -15.17 -22.67
CA GLY A 56 4.56 -14.50 -22.45
C GLY A 56 3.81 -14.17 -23.73
N LEU A 57 2.93 -13.18 -23.63
CA LEU A 57 2.12 -12.71 -24.75
C LEU A 57 3.02 -12.12 -25.84
N ARG A 58 2.76 -12.48 -27.10
CA ARG A 58 3.40 -11.89 -28.29
C ARG A 58 2.34 -11.57 -29.33
N VAL A 59 2.26 -10.32 -29.74
CA VAL A 59 1.22 -9.82 -30.65
C VAL A 59 1.84 -9.16 -31.87
N GLY A 60 1.28 -9.47 -33.05
CA GLY A 60 1.66 -8.83 -34.31
C GLY A 60 2.95 -9.34 -34.92
N ASP A 61 3.51 -10.45 -34.46
CA ASP A 61 4.70 -11.08 -35.05
C ASP A 61 4.32 -11.94 -36.25
N ASP A 62 4.08 -11.29 -37.37
CA ASP A 62 3.76 -11.94 -38.67
C ASP A 62 4.93 -11.92 -39.67
N GLY A 63 6.12 -11.52 -39.22
CA GLY A 63 7.31 -11.40 -40.03
C GLY A 63 7.39 -10.14 -40.90
N SER A 64 6.37 -9.29 -40.89
CA SER A 64 6.36 -8.03 -41.69
C SER A 64 6.73 -6.79 -40.85
N ARG A 65 6.68 -6.91 -39.52
CA ARG A 65 6.89 -5.79 -38.59
C ARG A 65 8.28 -5.79 -38.01
N SER A 66 8.76 -4.60 -37.64
CA SER A 66 9.98 -4.44 -36.87
C SER A 66 9.81 -4.98 -35.44
N VAL A 67 10.92 -5.30 -34.77
CA VAL A 67 10.94 -5.73 -33.38
C VAL A 67 10.29 -4.69 -32.49
N GLU A 68 10.51 -3.41 -32.70
CA GLU A 68 9.92 -2.30 -31.94
C GLU A 68 8.40 -2.24 -32.09
N GLU A 69 7.88 -2.48 -33.30
CA GLU A 69 6.43 -2.54 -33.54
C GLU A 69 5.80 -3.73 -32.83
N VAL A 70 6.41 -4.92 -32.90
CA VAL A 70 5.95 -6.14 -32.21
C VAL A 70 5.95 -5.93 -30.69
N MET A 71 7.04 -5.36 -30.13
CA MET A 71 7.12 -5.02 -28.70
C MET A 71 6.05 -4.02 -28.31
N SER A 72 5.85 -2.98 -29.09
CA SER A 72 4.84 -1.94 -28.84
C SER A 72 3.42 -2.49 -28.83
N LEU A 73 3.07 -3.29 -29.85
CA LEU A 73 1.77 -3.97 -29.93
C LEU A 73 1.54 -4.93 -28.76
N THR A 74 2.56 -5.72 -28.42
CA THR A 74 2.53 -6.69 -27.33
C THR A 74 2.30 -5.99 -25.98
N ARG A 75 3.07 -4.95 -25.67
CA ARG A 75 2.94 -4.18 -24.43
C ARG A 75 1.58 -3.46 -24.37
N ASN A 76 1.12 -2.93 -25.49
CA ASN A 76 -0.19 -2.28 -25.55
C ASN A 76 -1.35 -3.27 -25.30
N ALA A 77 -1.26 -4.49 -25.81
CA ALA A 77 -2.26 -5.52 -25.58
C ALA A 77 -2.19 -6.14 -24.17
N GLY A 78 -0.95 -6.33 -23.65
CA GLY A 78 -0.71 -7.05 -22.41
C GLY A 78 -0.86 -6.23 -21.13
N PHE A 79 -0.64 -4.90 -21.19
CA PHE A 79 -0.77 -4.03 -20.01
C PHE A 79 -2.13 -3.33 -19.98
N GLY A 80 -2.79 -3.40 -18.81
CA GLY A 80 -4.02 -2.63 -18.55
C GLY A 80 -3.77 -1.12 -18.51
N ALA A 81 -4.84 -0.34 -18.54
CA ALA A 81 -4.79 1.12 -18.63
C ALA A 81 -4.03 1.75 -17.44
N GLU A 82 -4.28 1.27 -16.21
CA GLU A 82 -3.59 1.78 -15.01
C GLU A 82 -2.10 1.47 -15.01
N VAL A 83 -1.71 0.27 -15.42
CA VAL A 83 -0.28 -0.11 -15.53
C VAL A 83 0.44 0.79 -16.54
N LYS A 84 -0.18 1.06 -17.70
CA LYS A 84 0.36 1.99 -18.70
C LYS A 84 0.54 3.40 -18.14
N ARG A 85 -0.46 3.90 -17.39
CA ARG A 85 -0.39 5.20 -16.72
C ARG A 85 0.80 5.28 -15.78
N ARG A 86 0.98 4.26 -14.91
CA ARG A 86 2.10 4.18 -13.97
C ARG A 86 3.45 4.08 -14.66
N ILE A 87 3.56 3.32 -15.75
CA ILE A 87 4.79 3.26 -16.57
C ILE A 87 5.13 4.64 -17.13
N MET A 88 4.16 5.38 -17.66
CA MET A 88 4.39 6.73 -18.20
C MET A 88 4.84 7.71 -17.11
N ILE A 89 4.15 7.73 -15.97
CA ILE A 89 4.51 8.59 -14.83
C ILE A 89 5.92 8.26 -14.34
N GLY A 90 6.24 6.97 -14.18
CA GLY A 90 7.55 6.52 -13.72
C GLY A 90 8.67 6.86 -14.70
N THR A 91 8.44 6.69 -15.99
CA THR A 91 9.39 7.06 -17.04
C THR A 91 9.68 8.56 -17.00
N TYR A 92 8.65 9.39 -16.80
CA TYR A 92 8.82 10.85 -16.66
C TYR A 92 9.63 11.20 -15.39
N ALA A 93 9.28 10.62 -14.25
CA ALA A 93 9.96 10.88 -12.98
C ALA A 93 11.44 10.44 -12.97
N LEU A 94 11.79 9.43 -13.78
CA LEU A 94 13.17 8.93 -13.94
C LEU A 94 13.95 9.65 -15.05
N SER A 95 13.30 10.52 -15.83
CA SER A 95 13.96 11.20 -16.96
C SER A 95 15.01 12.20 -16.50
N SER A 96 15.93 12.53 -17.42
CA SER A 96 17.01 13.50 -17.17
C SER A 96 16.46 14.84 -16.71
N GLY A 97 17.01 15.39 -15.63
CA GLY A 97 16.59 16.64 -15.01
C GLY A 97 15.46 16.51 -13.97
N TYR A 98 14.75 15.37 -13.92
CA TYR A 98 13.67 15.16 -12.96
C TYR A 98 13.98 14.10 -11.90
N TYR A 99 14.95 13.22 -12.14
CA TYR A 99 15.32 12.14 -11.24
C TYR A 99 15.59 12.61 -9.81
N ASP A 100 16.48 13.61 -9.64
CA ASP A 100 16.84 14.12 -8.32
C ASP A 100 15.70 14.91 -7.66
N ALA A 101 14.91 15.62 -8.47
CA ALA A 101 13.81 16.44 -8.00
C ALA A 101 12.61 15.60 -7.53
N TYR A 102 12.36 14.46 -8.14
CA TYR A 102 11.22 13.61 -7.85
C TYR A 102 11.61 12.31 -7.15
N TYR A 103 12.23 11.37 -7.85
CA TYR A 103 12.54 10.06 -7.28
C TYR A 103 13.54 10.16 -6.13
N GLY A 104 14.62 10.92 -6.30
CA GLY A 104 15.61 11.14 -5.26
C GLY A 104 15.02 11.79 -4.01
N GLN A 105 14.12 12.76 -4.18
CA GLN A 105 13.45 13.42 -3.05
C GLN A 105 12.46 12.49 -2.35
N ALA A 106 11.69 11.71 -3.12
CA ALA A 106 10.78 10.71 -2.55
C ALA A 106 11.51 9.64 -1.73
N GLN A 107 12.71 9.22 -2.14
CA GLN A 107 13.55 8.29 -1.37
C GLN A 107 14.02 8.90 -0.03
N LYS A 108 14.27 10.20 0.03
CA LYS A 108 14.59 10.90 1.29
C LYS A 108 13.38 10.93 2.22
N VAL A 109 12.19 11.20 1.69
CA VAL A 109 10.93 11.14 2.44
C VAL A 109 10.69 9.72 2.97
N ARG A 110 10.87 8.68 2.14
CA ARG A 110 10.81 7.28 2.57
C ARG A 110 11.72 7.01 3.77
N THR A 111 12.93 7.55 3.78
CA THR A 111 13.86 7.42 4.91
C THR A 111 13.31 8.06 6.18
N LEU A 112 12.64 9.21 6.08
CA LEU A 112 12.01 9.86 7.24
C LEU A 112 10.84 9.02 7.79
N ILE A 113 10.00 8.48 6.91
CA ILE A 113 8.91 7.57 7.30
C ILE A 113 9.47 6.32 8.02
N THR A 114 10.56 5.74 7.50
CA THR A 114 11.23 4.60 8.16
C THR A 114 11.73 4.97 9.57
N ARG A 115 12.23 6.19 9.76
CA ARG A 115 12.67 6.67 11.08
C ARG A 115 11.50 6.89 12.05
N ASP A 116 10.35 7.37 11.56
CA ASP A 116 9.13 7.49 12.39
C ASP A 116 8.71 6.11 12.92
N PHE A 117 8.68 5.08 12.07
CA PHE A 117 8.40 3.73 12.51
C PHE A 117 9.43 3.21 13.52
N ALA A 118 10.72 3.44 13.28
CA ALA A 118 11.76 3.01 14.22
C ALA A 118 11.57 3.64 15.60
N ALA A 119 11.29 4.94 15.68
CA ALA A 119 11.03 5.65 16.92
C ALA A 119 9.73 5.19 17.62
N ALA A 120 8.70 4.86 16.84
CA ALA A 120 7.45 4.31 17.38
C ALA A 120 7.65 2.90 17.97
N PHE A 121 8.44 2.05 17.32
CA PHE A 121 8.77 0.72 17.82
C PHE A 121 9.75 0.69 18.99
N GLU A 122 10.37 1.82 19.36
CA GLU A 122 11.07 1.96 20.65
C GLU A 122 10.07 2.07 21.83
N GLN A 123 8.80 2.39 21.56
CA GLN A 123 7.77 2.62 22.56
C GLN A 123 6.69 1.52 22.59
N ALA A 124 6.56 0.74 21.51
CA ALA A 124 5.52 -0.29 21.37
C ALA A 124 6.03 -1.51 20.62
N ASP A 125 5.56 -2.70 20.96
CA ASP A 125 5.92 -3.95 20.31
C ASP A 125 5.29 -4.09 18.91
N VAL A 126 4.07 -3.56 18.75
CA VAL A 126 3.33 -3.45 17.50
C VAL A 126 2.61 -2.11 17.43
N LEU A 127 2.30 -1.66 16.22
CA LEU A 127 1.45 -0.49 16.00
C LEU A 127 0.12 -0.94 15.40
N ILE A 128 -0.94 -0.19 15.67
CA ILE A 128 -2.26 -0.46 15.11
C ILE A 128 -2.84 0.80 14.46
N SER A 129 -3.62 0.60 13.41
CA SER A 129 -4.43 1.64 12.76
C SER A 129 -5.66 1.00 12.09
N PRO A 130 -6.67 1.75 11.69
CA PRO A 130 -7.61 1.27 10.67
C PRO A 130 -6.85 0.86 9.40
N THR A 131 -7.26 -0.23 8.74
CA THR A 131 -6.64 -0.63 7.46
C THR A 131 -6.99 0.35 6.35
N ALA A 132 -8.22 0.86 6.33
CA ALA A 132 -8.70 1.83 5.37
C ALA A 132 -9.53 2.92 6.08
N PRO A 133 -9.59 4.15 5.55
CA PRO A 133 -10.31 5.26 6.18
C PRO A 133 -11.83 5.10 6.16
N THR A 134 -12.35 4.30 5.24
CA THR A 134 -13.78 4.03 5.06
C THR A 134 -14.03 2.55 4.83
N THR A 135 -15.28 2.13 4.94
CA THR A 135 -15.75 0.86 4.40
C THR A 135 -15.66 0.82 2.88
N ALA A 136 -15.94 -0.34 2.26
CA ALA A 136 -15.89 -0.48 0.81
C ALA A 136 -16.91 0.47 0.15
N PHE A 137 -16.47 1.17 -0.89
CA PHE A 137 -17.32 2.01 -1.74
C PHE A 137 -18.00 1.17 -2.84
N LYS A 138 -19.05 1.70 -3.47
CA LYS A 138 -19.79 0.98 -4.52
C LYS A 138 -18.93 0.77 -5.76
N ILE A 139 -19.17 -0.33 -6.46
CA ILE A 139 -18.48 -0.63 -7.73
C ILE A 139 -18.75 0.54 -8.72
N GLY A 140 -17.68 1.11 -9.25
CA GLY A 140 -17.74 2.23 -10.19
C GLY A 140 -17.80 3.63 -9.56
N GLU A 141 -17.96 3.76 -8.24
CA GLU A 141 -18.15 5.07 -7.58
C GLU A 141 -16.95 6.01 -7.69
N LYS A 142 -15.72 5.48 -7.73
CA LYS A 142 -14.48 6.30 -7.73
C LYS A 142 -13.67 6.19 -9.03
N VAL A 143 -14.21 5.65 -10.10
CA VAL A 143 -13.45 5.41 -11.35
C VAL A 143 -13.04 6.70 -12.05
N ASP A 144 -13.79 7.79 -11.88
CA ASP A 144 -13.55 9.08 -12.52
C ASP A 144 -12.70 10.03 -11.64
N ASP A 145 -12.40 9.65 -10.39
CA ASP A 145 -11.57 10.42 -9.45
C ASP A 145 -10.38 9.56 -8.94
N PRO A 146 -9.24 9.57 -9.64
CA PRO A 146 -8.06 8.83 -9.21
C PRO A 146 -7.54 9.24 -7.82
N ILE A 147 -7.69 10.49 -7.41
CA ILE A 147 -7.22 10.97 -6.10
C ILE A 147 -8.08 10.39 -5.00
N ALA A 148 -9.41 10.41 -5.15
CA ALA A 148 -10.33 9.80 -4.19
C ALA A 148 -10.12 8.27 -4.08
N MET A 149 -9.74 7.61 -5.18
CA MET A 149 -9.34 6.21 -5.18
C MET A 149 -8.06 6.00 -4.35
N TYR A 150 -7.05 6.82 -4.56
CA TYR A 150 -5.74 6.70 -3.93
C TYR A 150 -5.75 7.01 -2.43
N LEU A 151 -6.64 7.88 -1.97
CA LEU A 151 -6.81 8.17 -0.54
C LEU A 151 -7.30 6.98 0.28
N ASN A 152 -7.84 5.93 -0.35
CA ASN A 152 -8.20 4.71 0.38
C ASN A 152 -6.98 3.96 0.94
N ASP A 153 -5.80 4.16 0.35
CA ASP A 153 -4.57 3.47 0.72
C ASP A 153 -3.73 4.25 1.75
N ILE A 154 -4.22 5.39 2.23
CA ILE A 154 -3.43 6.31 3.07
C ILE A 154 -2.86 5.66 4.34
N ALA A 155 -3.57 4.70 4.92
CA ALA A 155 -3.12 3.99 6.11
C ALA A 155 -2.10 2.88 5.82
N THR A 156 -2.14 2.28 4.62
CA THR A 156 -1.27 1.15 4.25
C THR A 156 0.00 1.55 3.52
N ILE A 157 0.02 2.73 2.91
CA ILE A 157 1.19 3.23 2.18
C ILE A 157 2.44 3.39 3.07
N PRO A 158 2.37 3.99 4.29
CA PRO A 158 3.56 4.20 5.10
C PRO A 158 4.31 2.91 5.42
N VAL A 159 3.61 1.87 5.84
CA VAL A 159 4.21 0.59 6.22
C VAL A 159 4.88 -0.09 5.02
N ASN A 160 4.28 0.00 3.82
CA ASN A 160 4.87 -0.49 2.57
C ASN A 160 6.14 0.28 2.19
N LEU A 161 6.15 1.60 2.33
CA LEU A 161 7.33 2.43 2.06
C LEU A 161 8.48 2.11 3.02
N ALA A 162 8.19 1.89 4.29
CA ALA A 162 9.19 1.58 5.31
C ALA A 162 9.71 0.14 5.20
N GLY A 163 8.96 -0.79 4.61
CA GLY A 163 9.32 -2.20 4.50
C GLY A 163 9.13 -2.96 5.82
N ASN A 164 8.19 -2.52 6.65
CA ASN A 164 7.81 -3.20 7.89
C ASN A 164 6.83 -4.34 7.62
N ALA A 165 6.73 -5.28 8.56
CA ALA A 165 5.71 -6.32 8.51
C ALA A 165 4.34 -5.73 8.87
N ALA A 166 3.28 -6.16 8.18
CA ALA A 166 1.91 -5.74 8.48
C ALA A 166 0.88 -6.76 8.05
N MET A 167 -0.25 -6.77 8.75
CA MET A 167 -1.43 -7.57 8.39
C MET A 167 -2.71 -6.78 8.65
N SER A 168 -3.78 -7.17 7.97
CA SER A 168 -5.13 -6.68 8.25
C SER A 168 -5.99 -7.80 8.82
N LEU A 169 -6.68 -7.52 9.92
CA LEU A 169 -7.56 -8.46 10.60
C LEU A 169 -8.99 -7.88 10.62
N PRO A 170 -10.04 -8.67 10.27
CA PRO A 170 -11.42 -8.21 10.42
C PRO A 170 -11.78 -7.98 11.89
N ILE A 171 -12.36 -6.82 12.21
CA ILE A 171 -12.78 -6.44 13.57
C ILE A 171 -14.30 -6.19 13.69
N GLY A 172 -15.06 -6.68 12.74
CA GLY A 172 -16.52 -6.59 12.73
C GLY A 172 -17.06 -5.77 11.58
N LEU A 173 -18.36 -5.51 11.62
CA LEU A 173 -19.10 -4.79 10.58
C LEU A 173 -19.40 -3.38 11.04
N ALA A 174 -19.25 -2.38 10.15
CA ALA A 174 -19.62 -1.00 10.43
C ALA A 174 -21.14 -0.90 10.66
N PRO A 175 -21.60 -0.18 11.69
CA PRO A 175 -23.03 -0.15 12.04
C PRO A 175 -23.90 0.57 11.01
N GLU A 176 -23.33 1.50 10.23
CA GLU A 176 -24.07 2.33 9.27
C GLU A 176 -24.41 1.62 7.96
N ASP A 177 -23.60 0.65 7.55
CA ASP A 177 -23.76 0.00 6.23
C ASP A 177 -23.60 -1.54 6.28
N GLY A 178 -23.18 -2.10 7.43
CA GLY A 178 -22.98 -3.53 7.60
C GLY A 178 -21.78 -4.10 6.86
N LEU A 179 -20.84 -3.25 6.40
CA LEU A 179 -19.65 -3.69 5.68
C LEU A 179 -18.48 -3.97 6.63
N PRO A 180 -17.55 -4.88 6.25
CA PRO A 180 -16.41 -5.24 7.07
C PRO A 180 -15.46 -4.07 7.33
N VAL A 181 -14.89 -4.03 8.54
CA VAL A 181 -13.82 -3.11 8.94
C VAL A 181 -12.57 -3.91 9.30
N GLY A 182 -11.42 -3.47 8.82
CA GLY A 182 -10.12 -4.07 9.10
C GLY A 182 -9.30 -3.25 10.12
N LEU A 183 -8.67 -3.97 11.06
CA LEU A 183 -7.58 -3.46 11.89
C LEU A 183 -6.25 -3.78 11.22
N GLN A 184 -5.43 -2.78 10.93
CA GLN A 184 -4.06 -2.97 10.52
C GLN A 184 -3.19 -3.15 11.77
N ILE A 185 -2.41 -4.22 11.81
CA ILE A 185 -1.37 -4.48 12.81
C ILE A 185 -0.03 -4.40 12.08
N MET A 186 0.91 -3.62 12.61
CA MET A 186 2.22 -3.41 12.03
C MET A 186 3.30 -3.79 13.04
N ALA A 187 4.37 -4.44 12.58
CA ALA A 187 5.50 -4.85 13.40
C ALA A 187 6.83 -4.42 12.73
N PRO A 188 7.95 -4.43 13.45
CA PRO A 188 9.26 -4.19 12.86
C PRO A 188 9.55 -5.10 11.66
N PRO A 189 10.50 -4.75 10.77
CA PRO A 189 10.90 -5.62 9.67
C PRO A 189 11.27 -7.03 10.15
N MET A 190 10.79 -8.07 9.47
CA MET A 190 11.02 -9.49 9.78
C MET A 190 10.41 -9.98 11.11
N ALA A 191 9.55 -9.20 11.76
CA ALA A 191 8.86 -9.58 12.98
C ALA A 191 7.41 -10.05 12.71
N ASP A 192 7.22 -10.85 11.66
CA ASP A 192 5.91 -11.39 11.24
C ASP A 192 5.27 -12.26 12.32
N ASP A 193 6.05 -12.92 13.15
CA ASP A 193 5.61 -13.69 14.31
C ASP A 193 4.79 -12.87 15.31
N ARG A 194 5.15 -11.59 15.52
CA ARG A 194 4.39 -10.67 16.38
C ARG A 194 3.01 -10.38 15.82
N LEU A 195 2.88 -10.28 14.49
CA LEU A 195 1.58 -10.08 13.85
C LEU A 195 0.63 -11.24 14.12
N TYR A 196 1.12 -12.48 13.97
CA TYR A 196 0.31 -13.68 14.23
C TYR A 196 -0.01 -13.85 15.72
N LEU A 197 0.91 -13.49 16.62
CA LEU A 197 0.67 -13.53 18.06
C LEU A 197 -0.48 -12.58 18.45
N VAL A 198 -0.38 -11.32 18.08
CA VAL A 198 -1.39 -10.30 18.41
C VAL A 198 -2.68 -10.54 17.64
N GLY A 199 -2.61 -10.83 16.35
CA GLY A 199 -3.76 -11.11 15.51
C GLY A 199 -4.55 -12.33 16.00
N GLY A 200 -3.86 -13.43 16.38
CA GLY A 200 -4.50 -14.61 16.91
C GLY A 200 -5.22 -14.38 18.26
N ALA A 201 -4.63 -13.54 19.13
CA ALA A 201 -5.28 -13.17 20.39
C ALA A 201 -6.58 -12.37 20.16
N ILE A 202 -6.55 -11.41 19.21
CA ILE A 202 -7.75 -10.63 18.83
C ILE A 202 -8.81 -11.54 18.19
N GLU A 203 -8.42 -12.41 17.25
CA GLU A 203 -9.32 -13.30 16.53
C GLU A 203 -10.03 -14.27 17.50
N ALA A 204 -9.29 -14.86 18.45
CA ALA A 204 -9.87 -15.71 19.49
C ALA A 204 -10.89 -14.95 20.34
N ALA A 205 -10.56 -13.75 20.81
CA ALA A 205 -11.45 -12.93 21.64
C ALA A 205 -12.70 -12.43 20.90
N LEU A 206 -12.62 -12.25 19.58
CA LEU A 206 -13.78 -11.90 18.73
C LEU A 206 -14.68 -13.10 18.46
N SER A 207 -14.12 -14.31 18.38
CA SER A 207 -14.87 -15.55 18.15
C SER A 207 -15.68 -15.99 19.37
N ASP A 208 -15.29 -15.58 20.57
CA ASP A 208 -15.97 -15.90 21.84
C ASP A 208 -17.13 -14.92 22.17
N ARG A 209 -17.40 -13.92 21.31
CA ARG A 209 -18.50 -12.95 21.43
C ARG A 209 -19.67 -13.33 20.54
#